data_5e910c7abda6157b2a45c2b884c104d1
#
_entry.id   5e910c7abda6157b2a45c2b884c104d1
#
_cell.length_a   1.000
_cell.length_b   1.000
_cell.length_c   1.000
_cell.angle_alpha   90.00
_cell.angle_beta   90.00
_cell.angle_gamma   90.00
#
_symmetry.space_group_name_H-M   'P 1'
#
loop_
_entity.id
_entity.type
_entity.pdbx_description
1 polymer ?
#
loop_
_entity_poly.entity_id
_entity_poly.type
_entity_poly.pdbx_seq_one_letter_code
_entity_poly.pdbx_strand_id
1 'polypeptide(L)'
;MIYINIKYLLIIMDIENITAKSRADLVSICKINNIKGYSGKCKADLLVLLSETSKTSNEDENKNNFVYQTMLTCIGNKRKLVSHIRDIVDEVRTILSKDKLNIVDGFAGSSVVSRELSYLSDNLYTNDMELYSYLMAYCYLVYPTENQKERISQHIHRMNEIAENGPYHEGIISKLYAPKDSKDIKEGERCFYTRENALIIDTLRKYISEHIETDLVNYCLVPLLNKASINTNTAGVFKGFYKKGSIGCFGGKGENALSRITKAIRLDIPIWNDSTYKAFPSNKDINVLVNELPNDIDIMYLDPPYNQHPYGSNYFMLNIIAKNEEPIEISTISGIPTDWTKSNYNKHRTAVLSMGKLMADGLAKSTYILISYNNEGIITEGDWKTLFEPYNVKKYEIKYDTYKGSRNLNERSSKVVEIMYLVSNR
;
A
#
# COMPACT_ATOMS: atom_id res chain seq x y z
N MET A 1 29.90 17.78 -10.41
CA MET A 1 28.95 18.62 -11.17
C MET A 1 27.55 18.24 -10.69
N ILE A 2 27.00 19.05 -9.78
CA ILE A 2 25.77 18.75 -9.04
C ILE A 2 24.60 19.14 -9.94
N TYR A 3 23.85 18.15 -10.44
CA TYR A 3 22.54 18.38 -11.06
C TYR A 3 21.54 18.68 -9.91
N ILE A 4 21.43 19.94 -9.56
CA ILE A 4 20.32 20.41 -8.71
C ILE A 4 19.08 20.38 -9.61
N ASN A 5 18.14 19.56 -9.21
CA ASN A 5 16.87 19.34 -9.90
C ASN A 5 16.07 20.68 -9.92
N ILE A 6 16.00 21.33 -11.05
CA ILE A 6 15.42 22.67 -11.29
C ILE A 6 13.91 22.74 -10.88
N LYS A 7 13.25 21.60 -10.70
CA LYS A 7 11.90 21.48 -10.15
C LYS A 7 11.75 22.01 -8.72
N TYR A 8 12.82 22.03 -7.94
CA TYR A 8 12.81 22.56 -6.56
C TYR A 8 12.81 24.10 -6.47
N LEU A 9 13.13 24.80 -7.55
CA LEU A 9 13.23 26.28 -7.49
C LEU A 9 11.87 26.99 -7.48
N LEU A 10 10.78 26.37 -7.96
CA LEU A 10 9.43 26.96 -7.90
C LEU A 10 8.77 26.79 -6.53
N ILE A 11 9.09 25.74 -5.79
CA ILE A 11 8.49 25.41 -4.48
C ILE A 11 8.98 26.34 -3.36
N ILE A 12 10.15 26.99 -3.53
CA ILE A 12 10.77 27.86 -2.52
C ILE A 12 10.56 29.36 -2.80
N MET A 13 9.92 29.72 -3.90
CA MET A 13 9.62 31.13 -4.16
C MET A 13 8.30 31.50 -3.51
N ASP A 14 8.34 32.07 -2.30
CA ASP A 14 7.20 32.73 -1.67
C ASP A 14 6.44 33.59 -2.66
N ILE A 15 5.11 33.54 -2.60
CA ILE A 15 4.20 34.33 -3.49
C ILE A 15 4.55 35.81 -3.47
N GLU A 16 5.02 36.33 -2.33
CA GLU A 16 5.53 37.71 -2.20
C GLU A 16 6.73 37.99 -3.10
N ASN A 17 7.60 37.01 -3.31
CA ASN A 17 8.79 37.16 -4.14
C ASN A 17 8.49 37.15 -5.65
N ILE A 18 7.39 36.49 -6.07
CA ILE A 18 6.93 36.44 -7.48
C ILE A 18 6.23 37.73 -7.89
N THR A 19 5.45 38.34 -7.00
CA THR A 19 4.73 39.59 -7.28
C THR A 19 5.66 40.79 -7.51
N ALA A 20 6.84 40.77 -6.89
CA ALA A 20 7.87 41.80 -7.07
C ALA A 20 8.61 41.73 -8.42
N LYS A 21 8.54 40.59 -9.15
CA LYS A 21 9.29 40.35 -10.39
C LYS A 21 8.75 41.15 -11.59
N SER A 22 9.67 41.48 -12.51
CA SER A 22 9.27 42.13 -13.77
C SER A 22 8.50 41.12 -14.69
N ARG A 23 7.77 41.65 -15.68
CA ARG A 23 7.10 40.83 -16.69
C ARG A 23 8.08 39.92 -17.45
N ALA A 24 9.30 40.42 -17.74
CA ALA A 24 10.33 39.66 -18.44
C ALA A 24 10.82 38.47 -17.60
N ASP A 25 10.99 38.64 -16.27
CA ASP A 25 11.36 37.60 -15.35
C ASP A 25 10.26 36.53 -15.26
N LEU A 26 8.99 36.94 -15.17
CA LEU A 26 7.86 35.99 -15.15
C LEU A 26 7.76 35.17 -16.45
N VAL A 27 7.99 35.76 -17.61
CA VAL A 27 8.08 35.06 -18.90
C VAL A 27 9.24 34.08 -18.89
N SER A 28 10.39 34.46 -18.34
CA SER A 28 11.56 33.56 -18.22
C SER A 28 11.25 32.38 -17.31
N ILE A 29 10.57 32.61 -16.18
CA ILE A 29 10.10 31.53 -15.28
C ILE A 29 9.15 30.58 -16.01
N CYS A 30 8.19 31.07 -16.79
CA CYS A 30 7.29 30.23 -17.58
C CYS A 30 8.06 29.38 -18.61
N LYS A 31 9.07 29.94 -19.28
CA LYS A 31 9.92 29.22 -20.24
C LYS A 31 10.73 28.10 -19.58
N ILE A 32 11.42 28.40 -18.48
CA ILE A 32 12.27 27.47 -17.74
C ILE A 32 11.43 26.26 -17.24
N ASN A 33 10.18 26.52 -16.84
CA ASN A 33 9.28 25.50 -16.29
C ASN A 33 8.35 24.87 -17.34
N ASN A 34 8.57 25.11 -18.64
CA ASN A 34 7.75 24.59 -19.73
C ASN A 34 6.24 24.92 -19.62
N ILE A 35 5.87 26.01 -18.95
CA ILE A 35 4.48 26.44 -18.81
C ILE A 35 4.01 26.99 -20.16
N LYS A 36 2.90 26.50 -20.70
CA LYS A 36 2.33 26.94 -21.97
C LYS A 36 1.38 28.12 -21.75
N GLY A 37 1.10 28.87 -22.81
CA GLY A 37 0.08 29.93 -22.80
C GLY A 37 0.53 31.27 -22.18
N TYR A 38 1.82 31.47 -21.90
CA TYR A 38 2.37 32.73 -21.37
C TYR A 38 2.56 33.84 -22.43
N SER A 39 2.60 33.46 -23.71
CA SER A 39 2.87 34.39 -24.82
C SER A 39 1.74 35.41 -24.92
N GLY A 40 2.09 36.72 -25.00
CA GLY A 40 1.13 37.82 -25.10
C GLY A 40 0.45 38.25 -23.80
N LYS A 41 0.64 37.54 -22.69
CA LYS A 41 0.03 37.85 -21.39
C LYS A 41 0.65 39.10 -20.72
N CYS A 42 -0.18 39.90 -20.05
CA CYS A 42 0.29 40.99 -19.20
C CYS A 42 0.89 40.45 -17.87
N LYS A 43 1.51 41.30 -17.06
CA LYS A 43 2.12 40.88 -15.78
C LYS A 43 1.10 40.22 -14.84
N ALA A 44 -0.11 40.82 -14.73
CA ALA A 44 -1.18 40.28 -13.87
C ALA A 44 -1.62 38.88 -14.33
N ASP A 45 -1.82 38.68 -15.64
CA ASP A 45 -2.20 37.36 -16.20
C ASP A 45 -1.11 36.33 -16.03
N LEU A 46 0.17 36.70 -16.08
CA LEU A 46 1.30 35.83 -15.82
C LEU A 46 1.37 35.40 -14.36
N LEU A 47 1.07 36.28 -13.42
CA LEU A 47 0.99 35.97 -12.00
C LEU A 47 -0.15 34.98 -11.73
N VAL A 48 -1.33 35.18 -12.34
CA VAL A 48 -2.44 34.24 -12.25
C VAL A 48 -2.04 32.88 -12.81
N LEU A 49 -1.47 32.84 -14.03
CA LEU A 49 -1.03 31.60 -14.67
C LEU A 49 -0.01 30.84 -13.82
N LEU A 50 0.97 31.54 -13.25
CA LEU A 50 1.99 30.94 -12.38
C LEU A 50 1.38 30.43 -11.07
N SER A 51 0.44 31.15 -10.47
CA SER A 51 -0.24 30.73 -9.23
C SER A 51 -1.14 29.52 -9.46
N GLU A 52 -1.87 29.46 -10.56
CA GLU A 52 -2.69 28.30 -10.94
C GLU A 52 -1.79 27.06 -11.24
N THR A 53 -0.71 27.25 -12.00
CA THR A 53 0.23 26.16 -12.29
C THR A 53 0.93 25.66 -11.02
N SER A 54 1.27 26.55 -10.09
CA SER A 54 1.85 26.21 -8.78
C SER A 54 0.85 25.43 -7.90
N LYS A 55 -0.42 25.84 -7.87
CA LYS A 55 -1.48 25.12 -7.16
C LYS A 55 -1.68 23.70 -7.74
N THR A 56 -1.83 23.59 -9.06
CA THR A 56 -1.99 22.30 -9.74
C THR A 56 -0.80 21.38 -9.52
N SER A 57 0.44 21.89 -9.56
CA SER A 57 1.63 21.09 -9.29
C SER A 57 1.71 20.63 -7.82
N ASN A 58 1.30 21.44 -6.87
CA ASN A 58 1.24 21.08 -5.46
C ASN A 58 0.13 20.07 -5.17
N GLU A 59 -1.03 20.19 -5.80
CA GLU A 59 -2.13 19.23 -5.69
C GLU A 59 -1.71 17.87 -6.27
N ASP A 60 -1.07 17.83 -7.44
CA ASP A 60 -0.55 16.61 -8.05
C ASP A 60 0.57 15.98 -7.20
N GLU A 61 1.46 16.76 -6.60
CA GLU A 61 2.51 16.28 -5.71
C GLU A 61 1.90 15.74 -4.41
N ASN A 62 0.96 16.43 -3.80
CA ASN A 62 0.25 15.96 -2.61
C ASN A 62 -0.52 14.69 -2.89
N LYS A 63 -1.21 14.60 -4.03
CA LYS A 63 -1.89 13.39 -4.48
C LYS A 63 -0.89 12.24 -4.67
N ASN A 64 0.21 12.46 -5.36
CA ASN A 64 1.25 11.44 -5.56
C ASN A 64 1.85 11.00 -4.21
N ASN A 65 2.09 11.93 -3.29
CA ASN A 65 2.56 11.61 -1.96
C ASN A 65 1.54 10.77 -1.20
N PHE A 66 0.27 11.13 -1.17
CA PHE A 66 -0.78 10.34 -0.53
C PHE A 66 -0.92 8.96 -1.14
N VAL A 67 -0.97 8.83 -2.46
CA VAL A 67 -1.20 7.54 -3.15
C VAL A 67 0.03 6.63 -3.05
N TYR A 68 1.25 7.15 -3.19
CA TYR A 68 2.44 6.32 -3.41
C TYR A 68 3.48 6.36 -2.29
N GLN A 69 3.42 7.32 -1.35
CA GLN A 69 4.42 7.45 -0.30
C GLN A 69 4.20 6.41 0.82
N THR A 70 5.31 5.98 1.40
CA THR A 70 5.37 5.12 2.60
C THR A 70 4.42 3.92 2.54
N MET A 71 4.63 3.06 1.54
CA MET A 71 3.75 1.91 1.33
C MET A 71 4.48 0.60 1.54
N LEU A 72 3.74 -0.33 2.13
CA LEU A 72 4.13 -1.73 2.17
C LEU A 72 4.36 -2.25 0.74
N THR A 73 5.52 -2.84 0.49
CA THR A 73 5.83 -3.49 -0.79
C THR A 73 5.39 -4.94 -0.71
N CYS A 74 4.16 -5.22 -1.14
CA CYS A 74 3.64 -6.59 -1.26
C CYS A 74 3.87 -7.16 -2.65
N ILE A 75 3.98 -8.49 -2.75
CA ILE A 75 3.88 -9.20 -4.02
C ILE A 75 2.50 -8.90 -4.62
N GLY A 76 2.45 -8.62 -5.92
CA GLY A 76 1.18 -8.32 -6.60
C GLY A 76 0.65 -6.90 -6.38
N ASN A 77 1.42 -5.98 -5.76
CA ASN A 77 0.95 -4.60 -5.61
C ASN A 77 0.65 -3.95 -6.96
N LYS A 78 -0.42 -3.18 -7.01
CA LYS A 78 -0.96 -2.56 -8.24
C LYS A 78 -0.40 -1.16 -8.55
N ARG A 79 0.73 -0.75 -7.93
CA ARG A 79 1.31 0.60 -8.11
C ARG A 79 1.43 1.03 -9.58
N LYS A 80 1.82 0.10 -10.46
CA LYS A 80 1.97 0.37 -11.90
C LYS A 80 0.64 0.37 -12.66
N LEU A 81 -0.42 -0.12 -12.05
CA LEU A 81 -1.72 -0.32 -12.68
C LEU A 81 -2.79 0.63 -12.15
N VAL A 82 -2.48 1.39 -11.11
CA VAL A 82 -3.41 2.29 -10.42
C VAL A 82 -4.10 3.26 -11.40
N SER A 83 -3.35 3.87 -12.32
CA SER A 83 -3.92 4.78 -13.32
C SER A 83 -4.92 4.09 -14.24
N HIS A 84 -4.62 2.87 -14.69
CA HIS A 84 -5.53 2.10 -15.54
C HIS A 84 -6.80 1.67 -14.80
N ILE A 85 -6.66 1.27 -13.52
CA ILE A 85 -7.81 0.95 -12.66
C ILE A 85 -8.70 2.19 -12.52
N ARG A 86 -8.09 3.33 -12.19
CA ARG A 86 -8.78 4.61 -12.09
C ARG A 86 -9.54 4.96 -13.37
N ASP A 87 -8.88 4.82 -14.54
CA ASP A 87 -9.48 5.19 -15.83
C ASP A 87 -10.73 4.33 -16.12
N ILE A 88 -10.72 3.03 -15.77
CA ILE A 88 -11.88 2.14 -15.92
C ILE A 88 -13.00 2.53 -14.92
N VAL A 89 -12.64 2.86 -13.68
CA VAL A 89 -13.64 3.30 -12.69
C VAL A 89 -14.24 4.66 -13.08
N ASP A 90 -13.44 5.56 -13.66
CA ASP A 90 -13.91 6.85 -14.17
C ASP A 90 -14.82 6.69 -15.41
N GLU A 91 -14.56 5.68 -16.25
CA GLU A 91 -15.48 5.29 -17.33
C GLU A 91 -16.85 4.87 -16.75
N VAL A 92 -16.87 4.03 -15.70
CA VAL A 92 -18.08 3.63 -14.99
C VAL A 92 -18.81 4.83 -14.38
N ARG A 93 -18.07 5.75 -13.75
CA ARG A 93 -18.61 6.99 -13.20
C ARG A 93 -19.33 7.82 -14.28
N THR A 94 -18.73 7.91 -15.47
CA THR A 94 -19.31 8.62 -16.61
C THR A 94 -20.57 7.92 -17.14
N ILE A 95 -20.55 6.59 -17.26
CA ILE A 95 -21.72 5.79 -17.69
C ILE A 95 -22.90 5.99 -16.73
N LEU A 96 -22.62 6.00 -15.43
CA LEU A 96 -23.64 6.21 -14.39
C LEU A 96 -24.07 7.67 -14.23
N SER A 97 -23.41 8.60 -14.92
CA SER A 97 -23.65 10.06 -14.82
C SER A 97 -23.59 10.56 -13.37
N LYS A 98 -22.59 10.09 -12.58
CA LYS A 98 -22.37 10.45 -11.18
C LYS A 98 -21.11 11.29 -11.04
N ASP A 99 -21.09 12.22 -10.07
CA ASP A 99 -19.88 12.97 -9.72
C ASP A 99 -18.92 12.14 -8.85
N LYS A 100 -19.47 11.33 -7.96
CA LYS A 100 -18.78 10.43 -7.06
C LYS A 100 -19.49 9.08 -7.03
N LEU A 101 -18.76 8.03 -6.63
CA LEU A 101 -19.25 6.66 -6.61
C LEU A 101 -19.23 6.06 -5.19
N ASN A 102 -20.11 5.11 -4.94
CA ASN A 102 -19.99 4.16 -3.83
C ASN A 102 -19.13 2.98 -4.30
N ILE A 103 -17.90 2.90 -3.79
CA ILE A 103 -16.87 1.96 -4.25
C ILE A 103 -16.55 0.94 -3.17
N VAL A 104 -16.37 -0.32 -3.57
CA VAL A 104 -15.80 -1.38 -2.73
C VAL A 104 -14.44 -1.77 -3.27
N ASP A 105 -13.40 -1.84 -2.42
CA ASP A 105 -12.14 -2.51 -2.68
C ASP A 105 -12.08 -3.77 -1.81
N GLY A 106 -12.36 -4.93 -2.43
CA GLY A 106 -12.57 -6.18 -1.70
C GLY A 106 -11.29 -6.87 -1.21
N PHE A 107 -10.12 -6.51 -1.77
CA PHE A 107 -8.80 -7.07 -1.45
C PHE A 107 -7.77 -5.95 -1.40
N ALA A 108 -7.89 -5.07 -0.41
CA ALA A 108 -7.19 -3.78 -0.38
C ALA A 108 -5.66 -3.88 -0.30
N GLY A 109 -5.10 -4.96 0.29
CA GLY A 109 -3.66 -5.19 0.39
C GLY A 109 -2.91 -4.00 1.00
N SER A 110 -2.09 -3.32 0.20
CA SER A 110 -1.38 -2.10 0.62
C SER A 110 -2.24 -0.82 0.58
N SER A 111 -3.49 -0.94 0.20
CA SER A 111 -4.47 0.16 0.00
C SER A 111 -4.07 1.17 -1.09
N VAL A 112 -3.15 0.84 -2.01
CA VAL A 112 -2.75 1.76 -3.08
C VAL A 112 -3.91 2.08 -4.02
N VAL A 113 -4.71 1.07 -4.38
CA VAL A 113 -5.90 1.24 -5.22
C VAL A 113 -6.96 2.04 -4.48
N SER A 114 -7.27 1.65 -3.24
CA SER A 114 -8.22 2.38 -2.39
C SER A 114 -7.86 3.85 -2.23
N ARG A 115 -6.56 4.19 -2.05
CA ARG A 115 -6.10 5.59 -1.95
C ARG A 115 -6.36 6.37 -3.23
N GLU A 116 -6.10 5.78 -4.41
CA GLU A 116 -6.42 6.44 -5.68
C GLU A 116 -7.92 6.57 -5.87
N LEU A 117 -8.69 5.50 -5.62
CA LEU A 117 -10.15 5.50 -5.80
C LEU A 117 -10.87 6.40 -4.80
N SER A 118 -10.24 6.79 -3.68
CA SER A 118 -10.82 7.76 -2.74
C SER A 118 -11.15 9.11 -3.39
N TYR A 119 -10.43 9.49 -4.44
CA TYR A 119 -10.70 10.72 -5.21
C TYR A 119 -11.98 10.64 -6.06
N LEU A 120 -12.45 9.42 -6.36
CA LEU A 120 -13.68 9.17 -7.11
C LEU A 120 -14.84 8.73 -6.22
N SER A 121 -14.59 8.56 -4.91
CA SER A 121 -15.58 7.99 -3.98
C SER A 121 -16.39 9.04 -3.25
N ASP A 122 -17.67 8.74 -3.01
CA ASP A 122 -18.48 9.30 -1.93
C ASP A 122 -18.37 8.39 -0.68
N ASN A 123 -18.65 7.11 -0.85
CA ASN A 123 -18.40 6.09 0.16
C ASN A 123 -17.42 5.05 -0.38
N LEU A 124 -16.36 4.79 0.39
CA LEU A 124 -15.30 3.83 0.06
C LEU A 124 -15.26 2.71 1.10
N TYR A 125 -15.74 1.55 0.72
CA TYR A 125 -15.67 0.33 1.54
C TYR A 125 -14.40 -0.41 1.18
N THR A 126 -13.52 -0.64 2.15
CA THR A 126 -12.26 -1.38 1.92
C THR A 126 -12.22 -2.60 2.80
N ASN A 127 -11.68 -3.69 2.27
CA ASN A 127 -11.59 -4.94 3.01
C ASN A 127 -10.31 -5.69 2.74
N ASP A 128 -9.82 -6.36 3.76
CA ASP A 128 -8.78 -7.39 3.61
C ASP A 128 -8.88 -8.41 4.76
N MET A 129 -8.52 -9.66 4.50
CA MET A 129 -8.44 -10.70 5.53
C MET A 129 -7.24 -10.52 6.45
N GLU A 130 -6.18 -9.87 5.98
CA GLU A 130 -4.96 -9.64 6.73
C GLU A 130 -5.10 -8.40 7.63
N LEU A 131 -4.83 -8.58 8.93
CA LEU A 131 -4.96 -7.50 9.90
C LEU A 131 -4.08 -6.30 9.54
N TYR A 132 -2.83 -6.53 9.11
CA TYR A 132 -1.94 -5.44 8.71
C TYR A 132 -2.49 -4.62 7.54
N SER A 133 -3.19 -5.25 6.59
CA SER A 133 -3.82 -4.57 5.45
C SER A 133 -5.02 -3.73 5.89
N TYR A 134 -5.87 -4.29 6.75
CA TYR A 134 -6.96 -3.52 7.38
C TYR A 134 -6.44 -2.28 8.11
N LEU A 135 -5.37 -2.43 8.90
CA LEU A 135 -4.74 -1.31 9.61
C LEU A 135 -4.20 -0.25 8.65
N MET A 136 -3.58 -0.67 7.52
CA MET A 136 -3.14 0.25 6.45
C MET A 136 -4.32 1.04 5.89
N ALA A 137 -5.42 0.35 5.53
CA ALA A 137 -6.61 1.00 5.02
C ALA A 137 -7.19 1.99 6.05
N TYR A 138 -7.30 1.60 7.31
CA TYR A 138 -7.77 2.49 8.38
C TYR A 138 -6.89 3.74 8.51
N CYS A 139 -5.58 3.55 8.67
CA CYS A 139 -4.63 4.64 8.91
C CYS A 139 -4.65 5.71 7.82
N TYR A 140 -4.75 5.30 6.55
CA TYR A 140 -4.61 6.23 5.44
C TYR A 140 -5.93 6.72 4.86
N LEU A 141 -7.03 6.01 5.06
CA LEU A 141 -8.32 6.34 4.44
C LEU A 141 -9.31 6.94 5.42
N VAL A 142 -9.23 6.61 6.71
CA VAL A 142 -10.05 7.26 7.73
C VAL A 142 -9.38 8.57 8.11
N TYR A 143 -10.00 9.68 7.72
CA TYR A 143 -9.41 11.01 7.92
C TYR A 143 -9.48 11.43 9.39
N PRO A 144 -8.35 11.69 10.06
CA PRO A 144 -8.34 12.12 11.45
C PRO A 144 -8.76 13.60 11.59
N THR A 145 -9.35 13.94 12.72
CA THR A 145 -9.60 15.34 13.09
C THR A 145 -8.27 16.10 13.29
N GLU A 146 -8.29 17.42 13.23
CA GLU A 146 -7.08 18.24 13.45
C GLU A 146 -6.45 17.97 14.82
N ASN A 147 -7.26 17.81 15.87
CA ASN A 147 -6.76 17.42 17.20
C ASN A 147 -6.09 16.05 17.19
N GLN A 148 -6.66 15.06 16.48
CA GLN A 148 -6.04 13.75 16.34
C GLN A 148 -4.72 13.84 15.56
N LYS A 149 -4.64 14.62 14.48
CA LYS A 149 -3.38 14.83 13.72
C LYS A 149 -2.27 15.37 14.59
N GLU A 150 -2.57 16.38 15.43
CA GLU A 150 -1.60 16.96 16.36
C GLU A 150 -1.10 15.91 17.36
N ARG A 151 -2.00 15.14 17.98
CA ARG A 151 -1.65 14.09 18.94
C ARG A 151 -0.87 12.95 18.28
N ILE A 152 -1.26 12.51 17.07
CA ILE A 152 -0.52 11.52 16.28
C ILE A 152 0.90 12.03 16.04
N SER A 153 1.07 13.28 15.62
CA SER A 153 2.38 13.88 15.40
C SER A 153 3.23 13.86 16.67
N GLN A 154 2.66 14.26 17.81
CA GLN A 154 3.35 14.23 19.12
C GLN A 154 3.80 12.82 19.48
N HIS A 155 2.92 11.81 19.33
CA HIS A 155 3.27 10.41 19.59
C HIS A 155 4.36 9.89 18.65
N ILE A 156 4.30 10.20 17.35
CA ILE A 156 5.34 9.79 16.39
C ILE A 156 6.69 10.44 16.74
N HIS A 157 6.71 11.72 17.12
CA HIS A 157 7.95 12.36 17.58
C HIS A 157 8.49 11.67 18.83
N ARG A 158 7.64 11.40 19.83
CA ARG A 158 8.04 10.70 21.04
C ARG A 158 8.55 9.29 20.77
N MET A 159 7.90 8.54 19.89
CA MET A 159 8.33 7.21 19.47
C MET A 159 9.71 7.27 18.77
N ASN A 160 9.97 8.29 17.98
CA ASN A 160 11.28 8.49 17.34
C ASN A 160 12.39 8.81 18.36
N GLU A 161 12.10 9.60 19.39
CA GLU A 161 13.04 9.85 20.49
C GLU A 161 13.37 8.57 21.25
N ILE A 162 12.37 7.72 21.53
CA ILE A 162 12.54 6.42 22.18
C ILE A 162 13.35 5.47 21.28
N ALA A 163 13.07 5.46 19.96
CA ALA A 163 13.83 4.64 19.01
C ALA A 163 15.30 5.02 18.92
N GLU A 164 15.65 6.30 19.14
CA GLU A 164 17.03 6.81 19.11
C GLU A 164 17.76 6.61 20.44
N ASN A 165 17.10 6.83 21.56
CA ASN A 165 17.75 6.97 22.87
C ASN A 165 17.46 5.83 23.86
N GLY A 166 16.47 4.96 23.59
CA GLY A 166 15.99 3.95 24.55
C GLY A 166 15.22 4.58 25.73
N PRO A 167 15.13 3.88 26.84
CA PRO A 167 15.58 2.51 27.08
C PRO A 167 14.84 1.48 26.21
N TYR A 168 15.56 0.40 25.81
CA TYR A 168 14.98 -0.63 24.97
C TYR A 168 14.42 -1.80 25.81
N HIS A 169 13.32 -2.37 25.30
CA HIS A 169 12.60 -3.48 25.90
C HIS A 169 12.69 -4.73 25.00
N GLU A 170 12.91 -5.89 25.62
CA GLU A 170 12.80 -7.17 24.91
C GLU A 170 11.34 -7.64 24.84
N GLY A 171 10.88 -7.97 23.64
CA GLY A 171 9.55 -8.49 23.39
C GLY A 171 9.56 -9.68 22.45
N ILE A 172 8.50 -9.84 21.69
CA ILE A 172 8.28 -10.99 20.80
C ILE A 172 9.29 -10.99 19.65
N ILE A 173 9.52 -9.82 19.03
CA ILE A 173 10.35 -9.73 17.83
C ILE A 173 11.82 -9.96 18.15
N SER A 174 12.34 -9.34 19.21
CA SER A 174 13.72 -9.52 19.63
C SER A 174 14.03 -10.91 20.16
N LYS A 175 13.06 -11.60 20.74
CA LYS A 175 13.22 -12.98 21.28
C LYS A 175 13.13 -14.05 20.19
N LEU A 176 12.18 -13.91 19.26
CA LEU A 176 11.83 -14.99 18.33
C LEU A 176 12.35 -14.77 16.90
N TYR A 177 12.64 -13.53 16.49
CA TYR A 177 12.88 -13.17 15.09
C TYR A 177 14.16 -12.37 14.84
N ALA A 178 14.99 -12.19 15.86
CA ALA A 178 16.29 -11.56 15.77
C ALA A 178 17.36 -12.40 16.51
N PRO A 179 18.66 -12.27 16.16
CA PRO A 179 19.72 -12.91 16.91
C PRO A 179 19.92 -12.19 18.25
N LYS A 180 20.60 -12.85 19.20
CA LYS A 180 20.98 -12.23 20.48
C LYS A 180 22.03 -11.15 20.30
N ASP A 181 22.93 -11.35 19.34
CA ASP A 181 23.95 -10.37 18.92
C ASP A 181 24.02 -10.32 17.39
N SER A 182 23.82 -9.13 16.82
CA SER A 182 23.88 -8.90 15.38
C SER A 182 25.27 -9.15 14.77
N LYS A 183 26.33 -9.13 15.60
CA LYS A 183 27.73 -9.33 15.18
C LYS A 183 28.19 -10.78 15.35
N ASP A 184 27.52 -11.58 16.16
CA ASP A 184 27.89 -12.96 16.48
C ASP A 184 26.68 -13.89 16.44
N ILE A 185 26.13 -14.08 15.23
CA ILE A 185 24.92 -14.87 14.98
C ILE A 185 25.23 -16.37 15.10
N LYS A 186 24.46 -17.07 15.91
CA LYS A 186 24.59 -18.53 16.10
C LYS A 186 23.68 -19.32 15.18
N GLU A 187 24.04 -20.57 14.94
CA GLU A 187 23.17 -21.52 14.24
C GLU A 187 21.85 -21.70 14.98
N GLY A 188 20.75 -21.73 14.24
CA GLY A 188 19.40 -21.81 14.81
C GLY A 188 18.75 -20.48 15.15
N GLU A 189 19.52 -19.39 15.24
CA GLU A 189 18.94 -18.05 15.45
C GLU A 189 18.26 -17.53 14.16
N ARG A 190 17.11 -16.88 14.34
CA ARG A 190 16.42 -16.22 13.24
C ARG A 190 16.91 -14.79 13.08
N CYS A 191 17.07 -14.35 11.84
CA CYS A 191 17.66 -13.04 11.51
C CYS A 191 16.73 -12.25 10.59
N PHE A 192 15.45 -12.11 10.97
CA PHE A 192 14.54 -11.23 10.22
C PHE A 192 14.84 -9.76 10.45
N TYR A 193 15.36 -9.41 11.62
CA TYR A 193 15.82 -8.06 11.98
C TYR A 193 17.19 -8.13 12.63
N THR A 194 17.93 -7.01 12.62
CA THR A 194 19.05 -6.86 13.53
C THR A 194 18.55 -6.82 14.97
N ARG A 195 19.41 -7.15 15.93
CA ARG A 195 19.07 -7.09 17.36
C ARG A 195 18.54 -5.71 17.74
N GLU A 196 19.20 -4.67 17.26
CA GLU A 196 18.89 -3.28 17.52
C GLU A 196 17.49 -2.90 17.00
N ASN A 197 17.20 -3.19 15.73
CA ASN A 197 15.89 -2.90 15.14
C ASN A 197 14.77 -3.74 15.76
N ALA A 198 15.05 -4.98 16.15
CA ALA A 198 14.07 -5.81 16.85
C ALA A 198 13.70 -5.24 18.23
N LEU A 199 14.69 -4.77 19.00
CA LEU A 199 14.47 -4.10 20.27
C LEU A 199 13.67 -2.80 20.10
N ILE A 200 13.96 -2.02 19.05
CA ILE A 200 13.20 -0.82 18.73
C ILE A 200 11.74 -1.19 18.42
N ILE A 201 11.48 -2.21 17.58
CA ILE A 201 10.11 -2.65 17.26
C ILE A 201 9.34 -3.02 18.52
N ASP A 202 9.92 -3.85 19.38
CA ASP A 202 9.28 -4.29 20.63
C ASP A 202 9.01 -3.11 21.57
N THR A 203 9.97 -2.21 21.72
CA THR A 203 9.85 -1.02 22.56
C THR A 203 8.75 -0.09 22.09
N LEU A 204 8.71 0.21 20.79
CA LEU A 204 7.69 1.07 20.21
C LEU A 204 6.31 0.40 20.26
N ARG A 205 6.24 -0.92 20.09
CA ARG A 205 4.98 -1.66 20.22
C ARG A 205 4.45 -1.64 21.65
N LYS A 206 5.34 -1.75 22.66
CA LYS A 206 4.99 -1.57 24.06
C LYS A 206 4.47 -0.16 24.33
N TYR A 207 5.17 0.88 23.86
CA TYR A 207 4.75 2.26 23.99
C TYR A 207 3.33 2.48 23.41
N ILE A 208 3.07 1.93 22.22
CA ILE A 208 1.74 2.01 21.58
C ILE A 208 0.66 1.40 22.50
N SER A 209 0.94 0.24 23.11
CA SER A 209 -0.04 -0.44 23.98
C SER A 209 -0.32 0.28 25.29
N GLU A 210 0.68 0.98 25.84
CA GLU A 210 0.62 1.54 27.19
C GLU A 210 0.26 3.03 27.22
N HIS A 211 0.52 3.78 26.13
CA HIS A 211 0.49 5.25 26.14
C HIS A 211 -0.35 5.88 25.02
N ILE A 212 -0.80 5.10 24.04
CA ILE A 212 -1.58 5.67 22.92
C ILE A 212 -3.06 5.32 23.11
N GLU A 213 -3.90 6.30 23.00
CA GLU A 213 -5.34 6.16 23.13
C GLU A 213 -5.90 5.32 21.97
N THR A 214 -6.95 4.55 22.26
CA THR A 214 -7.50 3.53 21.38
C THR A 214 -7.85 4.08 19.96
N ASP A 215 -8.35 5.31 19.89
CA ASP A 215 -8.71 5.96 18.64
C ASP A 215 -7.50 6.39 17.78
N LEU A 216 -6.29 6.44 18.36
CA LEU A 216 -5.05 6.82 17.67
C LEU A 216 -4.13 5.64 17.38
N VAL A 217 -4.37 4.46 17.96
CA VAL A 217 -3.50 3.28 17.83
C VAL A 217 -3.19 2.96 16.37
N ASN A 218 -4.20 2.91 15.50
CA ASN A 218 -4.01 2.52 14.10
C ASN A 218 -3.11 3.51 13.33
N TYR A 219 -3.20 4.80 13.63
CA TYR A 219 -2.39 5.84 13.00
C TYR A 219 -0.92 5.81 13.45
N CYS A 220 -0.65 5.34 14.66
CA CYS A 220 0.72 5.24 15.20
C CYS A 220 1.35 3.88 14.93
N LEU A 221 0.56 2.81 14.83
CA LEU A 221 1.04 1.45 14.57
C LEU A 221 1.47 1.26 13.11
N VAL A 222 0.73 1.81 12.16
CA VAL A 222 1.01 1.63 10.72
C VAL A 222 2.38 2.17 10.30
N PRO A 223 2.85 3.35 10.72
CA PRO A 223 4.24 3.76 10.50
C PRO A 223 5.28 2.75 10.97
N LEU A 224 5.04 2.10 12.12
CA LEU A 224 5.91 1.04 12.61
C LEU A 224 5.89 -0.20 11.70
N LEU A 225 4.70 -0.66 11.27
CA LEU A 225 4.57 -1.79 10.33
C LEU A 225 5.28 -1.50 9.00
N ASN A 226 5.16 -0.29 8.48
CA ASN A 226 5.86 0.13 7.25
C ASN A 226 7.39 0.02 7.41
N LYS A 227 7.94 0.55 8.51
CA LYS A 227 9.39 0.47 8.76
C LYS A 227 9.84 -0.95 9.04
N ALA A 228 9.08 -1.74 9.79
CA ALA A 228 9.36 -3.16 10.01
C ALA A 228 9.41 -3.93 8.69
N SER A 229 8.53 -3.62 7.73
CA SER A 229 8.58 -4.22 6.39
C SER A 229 9.80 -3.77 5.58
N ILE A 230 10.21 -2.50 5.70
CA ILE A 230 11.37 -1.97 4.97
C ILE A 230 12.68 -2.50 5.55
N ASN A 231 12.85 -2.49 6.86
CA ASN A 231 14.11 -2.84 7.54
C ASN A 231 14.31 -4.36 7.73
N THR A 232 13.41 -5.19 7.20
CA THR A 232 13.52 -6.64 7.32
C THR A 232 14.64 -7.24 6.47
N ASN A 233 15.29 -8.29 6.98
CA ASN A 233 16.35 -9.05 6.33
C ASN A 233 15.80 -10.16 5.42
N THR A 234 14.96 -9.78 4.47
CA THR A 234 14.28 -10.70 3.56
C THR A 234 14.36 -10.23 2.10
N ALA A 235 14.04 -11.12 1.18
CA ALA A 235 13.94 -10.84 -0.26
C ALA A 235 12.52 -10.38 -0.68
N GLY A 236 11.76 -9.74 0.22
CA GLY A 236 10.43 -9.18 -0.07
C GLY A 236 9.26 -9.95 0.54
N VAL A 237 9.49 -11.15 1.13
CA VAL A 237 8.51 -11.93 1.90
C VAL A 237 9.14 -12.51 3.14
N PHE A 238 8.36 -12.70 4.21
CA PHE A 238 8.87 -13.20 5.49
C PHE A 238 8.96 -14.75 5.57
N LYS A 239 8.93 -15.46 4.44
CA LYS A 239 9.10 -16.94 4.44
C LYS A 239 10.50 -17.40 4.84
N GLY A 240 11.48 -16.51 4.83
CA GLY A 240 12.84 -16.80 5.23
C GLY A 240 13.67 -15.52 5.28
N PHE A 241 14.81 -15.64 5.91
CA PHE A 241 15.82 -14.57 6.01
C PHE A 241 17.11 -15.03 5.30
N TYR A 242 18.00 -14.07 5.03
CA TYR A 242 19.27 -14.40 4.37
C TYR A 242 20.18 -15.26 5.24
N LYS A 243 20.83 -16.26 4.61
CA LYS A 243 21.74 -17.21 5.26
C LYS A 243 23.02 -17.38 4.45
N LYS A 244 24.11 -17.68 5.17
CA LYS A 244 25.37 -18.19 4.62
C LYS A 244 25.59 -19.59 5.20
N GLY A 245 25.35 -20.64 4.41
CA GLY A 245 25.24 -22.01 4.93
C GLY A 245 23.99 -22.17 5.82
N SER A 246 24.18 -22.71 7.02
CA SER A 246 23.13 -22.88 8.04
C SER A 246 22.91 -21.65 8.92
N ILE A 247 23.87 -20.70 8.94
CA ILE A 247 23.87 -19.54 9.83
C ILE A 247 23.19 -18.35 9.14
N GLY A 248 22.39 -17.60 9.89
CA GLY A 248 21.80 -16.34 9.44
C GLY A 248 22.85 -15.29 9.13
N CYS A 249 22.60 -14.44 8.13
CA CYS A 249 23.47 -13.31 7.83
C CYS A 249 22.63 -12.11 7.37
N PHE A 250 23.16 -10.89 7.47
CA PHE A 250 22.47 -9.70 6.98
C PHE A 250 22.93 -9.33 5.57
N GLY A 251 22.04 -8.72 4.78
CA GLY A 251 22.34 -8.05 3.51
C GLY A 251 22.12 -8.87 2.24
N GLY A 252 22.00 -10.20 2.32
CA GLY A 252 21.85 -11.07 1.14
C GLY A 252 23.14 -11.22 0.32
N LYS A 253 23.00 -11.72 -0.92
CA LYS A 253 24.15 -11.92 -1.82
C LYS A 253 24.77 -10.58 -2.19
N GLY A 254 26.06 -10.41 -1.89
CA GLY A 254 26.80 -9.18 -2.16
C GLY A 254 26.40 -7.99 -1.28
N GLU A 255 25.71 -8.26 -0.16
CA GLU A 255 25.35 -7.25 0.85
C GLU A 255 24.51 -6.07 0.32
N ASN A 256 23.91 -6.19 -0.84
CA ASN A 256 23.18 -5.11 -1.51
C ASN A 256 22.00 -4.54 -0.69
N ALA A 257 21.47 -5.32 0.26
CA ALA A 257 20.37 -4.91 1.14
C ALA A 257 20.84 -4.46 2.53
N LEU A 258 22.16 -4.50 2.84
CA LEU A 258 22.68 -4.30 4.19
C LEU A 258 22.32 -2.90 4.73
N SER A 259 22.56 -1.84 3.95
CA SER A 259 22.26 -0.46 4.37
C SER A 259 20.77 -0.25 4.73
N ARG A 260 19.86 -0.90 4.01
CA ARG A 260 18.41 -0.87 4.28
C ARG A 260 18.08 -1.62 5.58
N ILE A 261 18.69 -2.79 5.78
CA ILE A 261 18.41 -3.69 6.92
C ILE A 261 18.95 -3.10 8.23
N THR A 262 20.16 -2.53 8.18
CA THR A 262 20.84 -1.99 9.37
C THR A 262 20.48 -0.54 9.70
N LYS A 263 19.76 0.16 8.80
CA LYS A 263 19.28 1.50 9.08
C LYS A 263 18.35 1.47 10.29
N ALA A 264 18.59 2.35 11.26
CA ALA A 264 17.73 2.48 12.43
C ALA A 264 16.30 2.85 12.02
N ILE A 265 15.31 2.26 12.69
CA ILE A 265 13.89 2.54 12.49
C ILE A 265 13.60 3.98 12.92
N ARG A 266 13.04 4.76 12.02
CA ARG A 266 12.51 6.10 12.27
C ARG A 266 11.16 6.21 11.57
N LEU A 267 10.13 6.59 12.31
CA LEU A 267 8.76 6.64 11.84
C LEU A 267 8.46 7.94 11.09
N ASP A 268 7.68 7.83 10.02
CA ASP A 268 7.13 8.97 9.30
C ASP A 268 5.71 9.25 9.80
N ILE A 269 5.31 10.52 9.83
CA ILE A 269 3.92 10.90 10.09
C ILE A 269 3.09 10.50 8.85
N PRO A 270 1.93 9.83 9.02
CA PRO A 270 1.05 9.49 7.90
C PRO A 270 0.56 10.74 7.16
N ILE A 271 0.37 10.60 5.85
CA ILE A 271 -0.23 11.65 5.00
C ILE A 271 -1.68 11.23 4.70
N TRP A 272 -2.59 12.17 4.77
CA TRP A 272 -4.01 11.95 4.51
C TRP A 272 -4.47 12.77 3.32
N ASN A 273 -5.51 12.27 2.65
CA ASN A 273 -6.22 12.99 1.62
C ASN A 273 -7.38 13.77 2.27
N ASP A 274 -7.44 15.07 2.06
CA ASP A 274 -8.46 15.99 2.58
C ASP A 274 -9.77 16.00 1.77
N SER A 275 -9.91 15.09 0.79
CA SER A 275 -11.15 14.97 0.01
C SER A 275 -12.32 14.45 0.86
N THR A 276 -13.54 14.88 0.47
CA THR A 276 -14.80 14.67 1.23
C THR A 276 -15.44 13.30 1.03
N TYR A 277 -14.68 12.20 1.11
CA TYR A 277 -15.24 10.85 1.07
C TYR A 277 -15.37 10.26 2.48
N LYS A 278 -16.17 9.21 2.62
CA LYS A 278 -16.26 8.41 3.84
C LYS A 278 -15.64 7.05 3.62
N ALA A 279 -14.73 6.63 4.48
CA ALA A 279 -14.08 5.32 4.43
C ALA A 279 -14.66 4.36 5.46
N PHE A 280 -14.86 3.10 5.05
CA PHE A 280 -15.38 2.01 5.86
C PHE A 280 -14.45 0.79 5.77
N PRO A 281 -13.30 0.79 6.48
CA PRO A 281 -12.38 -0.35 6.49
C PRO A 281 -12.96 -1.54 7.24
N SER A 282 -12.73 -2.75 6.74
CA SER A 282 -13.12 -4.00 7.39
C SER A 282 -12.03 -5.07 7.29
N ASN A 283 -12.04 -6.02 8.23
CA ASN A 283 -11.10 -7.15 8.29
C ASN A 283 -11.88 -8.46 8.29
N LYS A 284 -12.36 -8.87 7.10
CA LYS A 284 -13.26 -10.03 6.93
C LYS A 284 -12.91 -10.83 5.67
N ASP A 285 -13.41 -12.05 5.58
CA ASP A 285 -13.52 -12.74 4.29
C ASP A 285 -14.52 -11.96 3.41
N ILE A 286 -14.12 -11.63 2.19
CA ILE A 286 -14.96 -10.85 1.27
C ILE A 286 -16.26 -11.57 0.93
N ASN A 287 -16.26 -12.91 0.87
CA ASN A 287 -17.48 -13.70 0.63
C ASN A 287 -18.47 -13.66 1.81
N VAL A 288 -18.02 -13.21 2.98
CA VAL A 288 -18.88 -12.88 4.13
C VAL A 288 -19.31 -11.43 4.06
N LEU A 289 -18.34 -10.52 3.91
CA LEU A 289 -18.60 -9.08 3.90
C LEU A 289 -19.59 -8.66 2.84
N VAL A 290 -19.54 -9.25 1.64
CA VAL A 290 -20.43 -8.87 0.52
C VAL A 290 -21.92 -8.89 0.90
N ASN A 291 -22.32 -9.77 1.82
CA ASN A 291 -23.70 -9.84 2.30
C ASN A 291 -24.08 -8.69 3.26
N GLU A 292 -23.08 -8.07 3.90
CA GLU A 292 -23.26 -6.95 4.83
C GLU A 292 -23.20 -5.58 4.15
N LEU A 293 -22.72 -5.54 2.89
CA LEU A 293 -22.63 -4.29 2.12
C LEU A 293 -24.02 -3.72 1.80
N PRO A 294 -24.13 -2.39 1.68
CA PRO A 294 -25.36 -1.76 1.20
C PRO A 294 -25.70 -2.19 -0.25
N ASN A 295 -26.93 -1.94 -0.70
CA ASN A 295 -27.40 -2.36 -2.03
C ASN A 295 -27.19 -1.30 -3.11
N ASP A 296 -26.54 -0.19 -2.80
CA ASP A 296 -26.31 0.97 -3.67
C ASP A 296 -24.85 1.14 -4.07
N ILE A 297 -24.09 0.05 -4.09
CA ILE A 297 -22.70 0.06 -4.58
C ILE A 297 -22.70 0.27 -6.09
N ASP A 298 -21.88 1.21 -6.55
CA ASP A 298 -21.72 1.49 -7.98
C ASP A 298 -20.75 0.52 -8.64
N ILE A 299 -19.60 0.29 -7.98
CA ILE A 299 -18.57 -0.62 -8.48
C ILE A 299 -17.83 -1.32 -7.33
N MET A 300 -17.59 -2.61 -7.51
CA MET A 300 -16.76 -3.42 -6.63
C MET A 300 -15.46 -3.79 -7.35
N TYR A 301 -14.30 -3.35 -6.84
CA TYR A 301 -12.99 -3.75 -7.33
C TYR A 301 -12.51 -5.00 -6.59
N LEU A 302 -12.09 -6.02 -7.34
CA LEU A 302 -11.65 -7.32 -6.82
C LEU A 302 -10.27 -7.67 -7.39
N ASP A 303 -9.28 -7.81 -6.51
CA ASP A 303 -7.91 -8.25 -6.82
C ASP A 303 -7.54 -9.45 -5.93
N PRO A 304 -8.20 -10.62 -6.11
CA PRO A 304 -8.01 -11.77 -5.25
C PRO A 304 -6.59 -12.34 -5.38
N PRO A 305 -6.08 -13.09 -4.39
CA PRO A 305 -4.88 -13.88 -4.56
C PRO A 305 -5.00 -14.79 -5.78
N TYR A 306 -4.03 -14.71 -6.71
CA TYR A 306 -4.05 -15.48 -7.95
C TYR A 306 -2.99 -16.60 -7.99
N ASN A 307 -2.33 -16.89 -6.87
CA ASN A 307 -1.35 -17.96 -6.76
C ASN A 307 -1.48 -18.75 -5.43
N GLN A 308 -0.75 -19.87 -5.34
CA GLN A 308 -0.78 -20.75 -4.19
C GLN A 308 0.02 -20.24 -2.97
N HIS A 309 0.51 -19.01 -2.99
CA HIS A 309 1.34 -18.44 -1.94
C HIS A 309 0.53 -17.51 -1.03
N PRO A 310 0.06 -17.99 0.13
CA PRO A 310 -0.84 -17.22 0.99
C PRO A 310 -0.15 -15.97 1.58
N TYR A 311 -0.86 -14.86 1.59
CA TYR A 311 -0.41 -13.61 2.19
C TYR A 311 -0.20 -13.75 3.70
N GLY A 312 -1.06 -14.50 4.40
CA GLY A 312 -0.94 -14.76 5.83
C GLY A 312 0.40 -15.37 6.23
N SER A 313 0.92 -16.33 5.44
CA SER A 313 2.25 -16.90 5.69
C SER A 313 3.40 -16.07 5.09
N ASN A 314 3.15 -15.30 4.01
CA ASN A 314 4.16 -14.46 3.39
C ASN A 314 4.50 -13.23 4.23
N TYR A 315 3.49 -12.67 4.93
CA TYR A 315 3.58 -11.41 5.68
C TYR A 315 3.21 -11.57 7.14
N PHE A 316 3.31 -12.80 7.69
CA PHE A 316 2.94 -13.15 9.07
C PHE A 316 3.56 -12.23 10.12
N MET A 317 4.79 -11.79 9.88
CA MET A 317 5.54 -10.90 10.79
C MET A 317 4.78 -9.60 11.09
N LEU A 318 4.14 -9.04 10.06
CA LEU A 318 3.37 -7.80 10.22
C LEU A 318 2.14 -8.03 11.09
N ASN A 319 1.49 -9.20 10.96
CA ASN A 319 0.37 -9.57 11.84
C ASN A 319 0.83 -9.83 13.28
N ILE A 320 2.04 -10.40 13.50
CA ILE A 320 2.61 -10.55 14.85
C ILE A 320 2.84 -9.18 15.48
N ILE A 321 3.48 -8.26 14.77
CA ILE A 321 3.72 -6.91 15.27
C ILE A 321 2.38 -6.20 15.53
N ALA A 322 1.39 -6.36 14.65
CA ALA A 322 0.07 -5.76 14.79
C ALA A 322 -0.68 -6.26 16.02
N LYS A 323 -0.76 -7.58 16.21
CA LYS A 323 -1.43 -8.22 17.34
C LYS A 323 -0.68 -8.01 18.65
N ASN A 324 0.65 -8.05 18.63
CA ASN A 324 1.53 -8.05 19.79
C ASN A 324 1.23 -9.20 20.76
N GLU A 325 0.92 -10.35 20.20
CA GLU A 325 0.63 -11.59 20.91
C GLU A 325 1.65 -12.63 20.52
N GLU A 326 2.21 -13.34 21.50
CA GLU A 326 3.17 -14.41 21.24
C GLU A 326 2.45 -15.58 20.56
N PRO A 327 2.93 -16.05 19.39
CA PRO A 327 2.31 -17.17 18.71
C PRO A 327 2.39 -18.44 19.56
N ILE A 328 1.30 -19.21 19.63
CA ILE A 328 1.23 -20.46 20.40
C ILE A 328 2.19 -21.50 19.84
N GLU A 329 2.24 -21.63 18.51
CA GLU A 329 3.09 -22.58 17.80
C GLU A 329 3.67 -21.95 16.53
N ILE A 330 4.98 -22.15 16.32
CA ILE A 330 5.69 -21.61 15.17
C ILE A 330 6.53 -22.68 14.49
N SER A 331 6.75 -22.54 13.18
CA SER A 331 7.63 -23.43 12.42
C SER A 331 9.08 -23.31 12.90
N THR A 332 9.79 -24.43 12.90
CA THR A 332 11.15 -24.53 13.46
C THR A 332 12.13 -23.56 12.81
N ILE A 333 12.14 -23.45 11.48
CA ILE A 333 13.13 -22.66 10.73
C ILE A 333 12.75 -21.19 10.66
N SER A 334 11.59 -20.89 10.09
CA SER A 334 11.18 -19.52 9.78
C SER A 334 10.37 -18.86 10.89
N GLY A 335 9.90 -19.63 11.89
CA GLY A 335 9.05 -19.09 12.95
C GLY A 335 7.68 -18.64 12.49
N ILE A 336 7.18 -19.18 11.37
CA ILE A 336 5.84 -18.87 10.86
C ILE A 336 4.82 -19.49 11.80
N PRO A 337 3.85 -18.74 12.35
CA PRO A 337 2.75 -19.28 13.15
C PRO A 337 1.97 -20.33 12.37
N THR A 338 1.47 -21.37 13.04
CA THR A 338 0.69 -22.43 12.38
C THR A 338 -0.75 -21.99 12.08
N ASP A 339 -1.24 -20.98 12.78
CA ASP A 339 -2.59 -20.40 12.71
C ASP A 339 -2.73 -19.20 11.76
N TRP A 340 -1.75 -19.01 10.82
CA TRP A 340 -1.83 -17.91 9.86
C TRP A 340 -3.11 -17.96 8.99
N THR A 341 -3.58 -16.79 8.57
CA THR A 341 -4.82 -16.59 7.79
C THR A 341 -4.79 -17.35 6.46
N LYS A 342 -5.80 -18.19 6.22
CA LYS A 342 -5.93 -19.04 5.01
C LYS A 342 -7.03 -18.50 4.10
N SER A 343 -6.70 -18.21 2.85
CA SER A 343 -7.67 -17.76 1.84
C SER A 343 -8.12 -18.92 0.94
N ASN A 344 -9.41 -18.96 0.64
CA ASN A 344 -9.98 -19.89 -0.34
C ASN A 344 -9.45 -19.64 -1.76
N TYR A 345 -8.95 -18.44 -2.04
CA TYR A 345 -8.40 -18.04 -3.34
C TYR A 345 -6.99 -18.58 -3.61
N ASN A 346 -6.35 -19.29 -2.67
CA ASN A 346 -5.04 -19.88 -2.87
C ASN A 346 -5.06 -21.32 -3.40
N LYS A 347 -6.24 -21.91 -3.67
CA LYS A 347 -6.38 -23.25 -4.23
C LYS A 347 -7.41 -23.24 -5.35
N HIS A 348 -7.07 -23.82 -6.51
CA HIS A 348 -7.90 -23.77 -7.73
C HIS A 348 -9.39 -24.02 -7.48
N ARG A 349 -9.75 -25.21 -6.94
CA ARG A 349 -11.15 -25.59 -6.76
C ARG A 349 -11.93 -24.63 -5.87
N THR A 350 -11.34 -24.20 -4.76
CA THR A 350 -12.00 -23.25 -3.83
C THR A 350 -12.03 -21.84 -4.40
N ALA A 351 -11.00 -21.42 -5.15
CA ALA A 351 -10.94 -20.12 -5.78
C ALA A 351 -12.04 -19.93 -6.81
N VAL A 352 -12.26 -20.92 -7.70
CA VAL A 352 -13.33 -20.87 -8.71
C VAL A 352 -14.71 -20.78 -8.05
N LEU A 353 -14.98 -21.62 -7.04
CA LEU A 353 -16.26 -21.62 -6.32
C LEU A 353 -16.50 -20.31 -5.57
N SER A 354 -15.47 -19.82 -4.85
CA SER A 354 -15.57 -18.57 -4.07
C SER A 354 -15.74 -17.37 -4.99
N MET A 355 -15.06 -17.34 -6.13
CA MET A 355 -15.19 -16.25 -7.10
C MET A 355 -16.58 -16.25 -7.75
N GLY A 356 -17.10 -17.41 -8.16
CA GLY A 356 -18.44 -17.50 -8.72
C GLY A 356 -19.50 -17.02 -7.74
N LYS A 357 -19.40 -17.43 -6.47
CA LYS A 357 -20.29 -16.94 -5.41
C LYS A 357 -20.15 -15.43 -5.19
N LEU A 358 -18.91 -14.93 -5.10
CA LEU A 358 -18.64 -13.49 -4.89
C LEU A 358 -19.18 -12.63 -6.03
N MET A 359 -19.08 -13.10 -7.28
CA MET A 359 -19.65 -12.38 -8.43
C MET A 359 -21.17 -12.31 -8.35
N ALA A 360 -21.84 -13.42 -8.03
CA ALA A 360 -23.30 -13.46 -7.91
C ALA A 360 -23.79 -12.56 -6.75
N ASP A 361 -23.23 -12.72 -5.55
CA ASP A 361 -23.59 -11.92 -4.38
C ASP A 361 -23.20 -10.43 -4.58
N GLY A 362 -22.06 -10.18 -5.21
CA GLY A 362 -21.56 -8.83 -5.50
C GLY A 362 -22.44 -8.08 -6.49
N LEU A 363 -22.87 -8.71 -7.59
CA LEU A 363 -23.78 -8.09 -8.56
C LEU A 363 -25.22 -7.95 -8.06
N ALA A 364 -25.55 -8.59 -6.96
CA ALA A 364 -26.81 -8.31 -6.24
C ALA A 364 -26.70 -7.02 -5.38
N LYS A 365 -25.49 -6.52 -5.12
CA LYS A 365 -25.18 -5.34 -4.30
C LYS A 365 -24.65 -4.17 -5.14
N SER A 366 -23.98 -4.45 -6.26
CA SER A 366 -23.31 -3.45 -7.09
C SER A 366 -23.78 -3.50 -8.54
N THR A 367 -23.67 -2.35 -9.21
CA THR A 367 -23.97 -2.25 -10.65
C THR A 367 -22.88 -2.90 -11.49
N TYR A 368 -21.62 -2.74 -11.08
CA TYR A 368 -20.43 -3.29 -11.75
C TYR A 368 -19.50 -3.99 -10.79
N ILE A 369 -18.79 -5.01 -11.31
CA ILE A 369 -17.61 -5.59 -10.68
C ILE A 369 -16.43 -5.42 -11.62
N LEU A 370 -15.31 -4.87 -11.15
CA LEU A 370 -14.04 -4.81 -11.85
C LEU A 370 -13.08 -5.83 -11.23
N ILE A 371 -12.76 -6.89 -11.97
CA ILE A 371 -11.86 -7.95 -11.51
C ILE A 371 -10.50 -7.76 -12.17
N SER A 372 -9.44 -7.59 -11.35
CA SER A 372 -8.04 -7.63 -11.80
C SER A 372 -7.49 -9.04 -11.62
N TYR A 373 -6.90 -9.59 -12.68
CA TYR A 373 -6.33 -10.93 -12.66
C TYR A 373 -5.21 -11.04 -13.70
N ASN A 374 -4.30 -12.00 -13.54
CA ASN A 374 -3.26 -12.21 -14.52
C ASN A 374 -3.46 -13.53 -15.29
N ASN A 375 -2.80 -13.65 -16.43
CA ASN A 375 -2.87 -14.83 -17.29
C ASN A 375 -2.17 -16.09 -16.73
N GLU A 376 -1.40 -15.97 -15.65
CA GLU A 376 -0.71 -17.08 -14.97
C GLU A 376 -1.46 -17.50 -13.67
N GLY A 377 -2.65 -16.97 -13.44
CA GLY A 377 -3.42 -17.18 -12.20
C GLY A 377 -4.02 -18.58 -12.07
N ILE A 378 -4.40 -18.94 -10.82
CA ILE A 378 -4.98 -20.25 -10.47
C ILE A 378 -6.32 -20.48 -11.19
N ILE A 379 -7.18 -19.46 -11.32
CA ILE A 379 -8.43 -19.53 -12.09
C ILE A 379 -8.04 -19.44 -13.55
N THR A 380 -8.29 -20.50 -14.31
CA THR A 380 -7.88 -20.61 -15.72
C THR A 380 -8.80 -19.83 -16.66
N GLU A 381 -8.35 -19.60 -17.90
CA GLU A 381 -9.19 -18.97 -18.92
C GLU A 381 -10.49 -19.73 -19.16
N GLY A 382 -10.46 -21.06 -19.10
CA GLY A 382 -11.66 -21.91 -19.21
C GLY A 382 -12.63 -21.71 -18.05
N ASP A 383 -12.11 -21.60 -16.82
CA ASP A 383 -12.93 -21.30 -15.64
C ASP A 383 -13.58 -19.91 -15.76
N TRP A 384 -12.81 -18.88 -16.17
CA TRP A 384 -13.36 -17.54 -16.40
C TRP A 384 -14.46 -17.52 -17.45
N LYS A 385 -14.29 -18.25 -18.55
CA LYS A 385 -15.33 -18.37 -19.58
C LYS A 385 -16.64 -18.88 -19.00
N THR A 386 -16.56 -19.93 -18.17
CA THR A 386 -17.75 -20.50 -17.50
C THR A 386 -18.35 -19.54 -16.47
N LEU A 387 -17.51 -18.90 -15.65
CA LEU A 387 -17.95 -17.92 -14.64
C LEU A 387 -18.67 -16.73 -15.28
N PHE A 388 -18.28 -16.31 -16.47
CA PHE A 388 -18.81 -15.15 -17.17
C PHE A 388 -20.05 -15.44 -18.02
N GLU A 389 -20.44 -16.70 -18.23
CA GLU A 389 -21.61 -17.05 -19.06
C GLU A 389 -22.88 -16.28 -18.72
N PRO A 390 -23.25 -16.02 -17.44
CA PRO A 390 -24.48 -15.29 -17.10
C PRO A 390 -24.39 -13.77 -17.29
N TYR A 391 -23.22 -13.19 -17.52
CA TYR A 391 -22.95 -11.76 -17.38
C TYR A 391 -22.55 -11.07 -18.68
N ASN A 392 -22.66 -9.75 -18.72
CA ASN A 392 -21.97 -8.92 -19.68
C ASN A 392 -20.55 -8.65 -19.19
N VAL A 393 -19.56 -8.83 -20.08
CA VAL A 393 -18.14 -8.67 -19.69
C VAL A 393 -17.39 -7.84 -20.73
N LYS A 394 -16.75 -6.78 -20.29
CA LYS A 394 -15.76 -6.01 -21.07
C LYS A 394 -14.37 -6.32 -20.56
N LYS A 395 -13.48 -6.78 -21.45
CA LYS A 395 -12.10 -7.16 -21.15
C LYS A 395 -11.15 -6.03 -21.51
N TYR A 396 -10.21 -5.72 -20.61
CA TYR A 396 -9.09 -4.82 -20.82
C TYR A 396 -7.78 -5.58 -20.64
N GLU A 397 -6.81 -5.42 -21.52
CA GLU A 397 -5.50 -6.05 -21.44
C GLU A 397 -4.42 -4.98 -21.27
N ILE A 398 -3.66 -5.05 -20.19
CA ILE A 398 -2.62 -4.09 -19.84
C ILE A 398 -1.29 -4.83 -19.85
N LYS A 399 -0.38 -4.44 -20.75
CA LYS A 399 0.96 -5.01 -20.86
C LYS A 399 1.94 -4.18 -20.05
N TYR A 400 2.63 -4.78 -19.10
CA TYR A 400 3.67 -4.12 -18.32
C TYR A 400 4.91 -5.00 -18.10
N ASP A 401 6.05 -4.36 -17.77
CA ASP A 401 7.31 -5.07 -17.60
C ASP A 401 7.31 -5.91 -16.32
N THR A 402 7.76 -7.16 -16.45
CA THR A 402 7.92 -8.10 -15.34
C THR A 402 8.88 -7.54 -14.27
N TYR A 403 8.58 -7.78 -13.00
CA TYR A 403 9.48 -7.43 -11.90
C TYR A 403 10.77 -8.27 -11.97
N LYS A 404 11.92 -7.61 -12.13
CA LYS A 404 13.25 -8.24 -12.33
C LYS A 404 13.82 -8.96 -11.09
N GLY A 405 13.14 -9.01 -9.97
CA GLY A 405 13.58 -9.66 -8.72
C GLY A 405 13.32 -11.17 -8.64
N SER A 406 12.71 -11.79 -9.62
CA SER A 406 12.43 -13.23 -9.66
C SER A 406 13.65 -14.01 -10.15
N ARG A 407 14.07 -15.03 -9.40
CA ARG A 407 15.31 -15.83 -9.65
C ARG A 407 15.32 -16.67 -10.94
N ASN A 408 14.21 -16.81 -11.67
CA ASN A 408 14.09 -17.65 -12.87
C ASN A 408 13.64 -16.82 -14.09
N LEU A 409 14.42 -15.81 -14.47
CA LEU A 409 14.14 -14.95 -15.62
C LEU A 409 14.49 -15.57 -16.99
N ASN A 410 15.19 -16.70 -17.02
CA ASN A 410 15.66 -17.28 -18.29
C ASN A 410 14.55 -17.95 -19.12
N GLU A 411 13.37 -18.21 -18.53
CA GLU A 411 12.26 -18.89 -19.21
C GLU A 411 10.94 -18.08 -19.18
N ARG A 412 10.91 -16.88 -18.61
CA ARG A 412 9.70 -16.04 -18.54
C ARG A 412 9.74 -14.89 -19.53
N SER A 413 8.58 -14.59 -20.11
CA SER A 413 8.36 -13.38 -20.91
C SER A 413 8.80 -12.14 -20.14
N SER A 414 9.47 -11.20 -20.80
CA SER A 414 9.83 -9.90 -20.24
C SER A 414 8.60 -9.01 -19.95
N LYS A 415 7.41 -9.43 -20.40
CA LYS A 415 6.14 -8.72 -20.24
C LYS A 415 5.10 -9.65 -19.62
N VAL A 416 4.43 -9.17 -18.59
CA VAL A 416 3.22 -9.78 -18.00
C VAL A 416 2.01 -9.03 -18.54
N VAL A 417 0.95 -9.76 -18.80
CA VAL A 417 -0.35 -9.18 -19.18
C VAL A 417 -1.25 -9.25 -17.97
N GLU A 418 -1.61 -8.09 -17.43
CA GLU A 418 -2.72 -7.99 -16.48
C GLU A 418 -4.01 -7.86 -17.26
N ILE A 419 -5.00 -8.63 -16.85
CA ILE A 419 -6.33 -8.63 -17.46
C ILE A 419 -7.30 -8.04 -16.46
N MET A 420 -8.09 -7.07 -16.90
CA MET A 420 -9.18 -6.54 -16.09
C MET A 420 -10.51 -6.84 -16.78
N TYR A 421 -11.44 -7.39 -16.00
CA TYR A 421 -12.78 -7.73 -16.47
C TYR A 421 -13.79 -6.81 -15.78
N LEU A 422 -14.45 -5.95 -16.54
CA LEU A 422 -15.59 -5.18 -16.07
C LEU A 422 -16.86 -5.99 -16.34
N VAL A 423 -17.54 -6.39 -15.28
CA VAL A 423 -18.67 -7.33 -15.29
C VAL A 423 -19.93 -6.62 -14.83
N SER A 424 -21.06 -6.86 -15.50
CA SER A 424 -22.39 -6.40 -15.09
C SER A 424 -23.46 -7.46 -15.37
N ASN A 425 -24.61 -7.34 -14.74
CA ASN A 425 -25.77 -8.15 -15.11
C ASN A 425 -26.16 -7.91 -16.57
N ARG A 426 -26.75 -8.94 -17.22
CA ARG A 426 -27.33 -8.84 -18.56
C ARG A 426 -28.59 -7.99 -18.56
#